data_4903b25fb245bbd9efff5f16df508933
#
_entry.id   4903b25fb245bbd9efff5f16df508933
#
_cell.length_a   1.000
_cell.length_b   1.000
_cell.length_c   1.000
_cell.angle_alpha   90.00
_cell.angle_beta   90.00
_cell.angle_gamma   90.00
#
_symmetry.space_group_name_H-M   'P 1'
#
loop_
_entity.id
_entity.type
_entity.pdbx_description
1 polymer ?
#
loop_
_entity_poly.entity_id
_entity_poly.type
_entity_poly.pdbx_seq_one_letter_code
_entity_poly.pdbx_strand_id
1 'polypeptide(L)'
;TLLSKVPFYPQQEYFCGPTTLSEVAAYYGVDHSADSIAGLTFTPGLQGSPQIEMAAASRQLGFVAYEQRGSLSQLLQLIDEKIPVIVLQNNGLSWLPQWHYAVVIGYDLDRREIILHSGLTAEYRLPLATFEQTWQRANYWLLAMLPPERTSALLDPFLYTRACQDLLQTRQT
;
A
#
# COMPACT_ATOMS: atom_id res chain seq x y z
N THR A 1 -7.03 -10.12 -13.52
CA THR A 1 -7.16 -8.65 -13.32
C THR A 1 -5.79 -8.04 -13.15
N LEU A 2 -5.52 -6.96 -13.85
CA LEU A 2 -4.26 -6.22 -13.76
C LEU A 2 -4.52 -4.72 -13.88
N LEU A 3 -4.09 -3.95 -12.88
CA LEU A 3 -4.17 -2.49 -12.90
C LEU A 3 -2.92 -1.91 -13.59
N SER A 4 -2.91 -1.97 -14.91
CA SER A 4 -1.75 -1.59 -15.73
C SER A 4 -1.41 -0.09 -15.69
N LYS A 5 -2.33 0.75 -15.20
CA LYS A 5 -2.13 2.20 -15.08
C LYS A 5 -1.42 2.62 -13.80
N VAL A 6 -1.16 1.71 -12.87
CA VAL A 6 -0.31 2.00 -11.71
C VAL A 6 1.13 2.05 -12.21
N PRO A 7 1.81 3.21 -12.15
CA PRO A 7 3.18 3.30 -12.63
C PRO A 7 4.13 2.54 -11.72
N PHE A 8 5.24 2.12 -12.27
CA PHE A 8 6.33 1.51 -11.53
C PHE A 8 7.50 2.48 -11.44
N TYR A 9 7.99 2.69 -10.22
CA TYR A 9 9.20 3.46 -9.95
C TYR A 9 10.24 2.56 -9.27
N PRO A 10 11.45 2.43 -9.84
CA PRO A 10 12.51 1.65 -9.18
C PRO A 10 12.85 2.23 -7.83
N GLN A 11 13.00 1.36 -6.83
CA GLN A 11 13.27 1.78 -5.46
C GLN A 11 14.76 1.91 -5.21
N GLN A 12 15.12 2.95 -4.43
CA GLN A 12 16.41 3.02 -3.76
C GLN A 12 16.31 2.32 -2.40
N GLU A 13 17.45 2.03 -1.80
CA GLU A 13 17.51 1.40 -0.47
C GLU A 13 16.72 2.23 0.56
N TYR A 14 15.92 1.58 1.38
CA TYR A 14 15.02 2.17 2.41
C TYR A 14 13.87 3.03 1.89
N PHE A 15 13.68 3.14 0.57
CA PHE A 15 12.62 3.96 -0.03
C PHE A 15 11.38 3.17 -0.44
N CYS A 16 11.21 1.92 0.01
CA CYS A 16 10.05 1.10 -0.41
C CYS A 16 8.71 1.75 0.00
N GLY A 17 8.62 2.30 1.21
CA GLY A 17 7.41 3.00 1.66
C GLY A 17 7.06 4.20 0.78
N PRO A 18 7.93 5.22 0.71
CA PRO A 18 7.69 6.40 -0.13
C PRO A 18 7.41 6.08 -1.59
N THR A 19 8.09 5.09 -2.15
CA THR A 19 7.88 4.68 -3.54
C THR A 19 6.48 4.12 -3.76
N THR A 20 5.97 3.27 -2.85
CA THR A 20 4.61 2.75 -2.97
C THR A 20 3.56 3.86 -2.91
N LEU A 21 3.74 4.83 -2.03
CA LEU A 21 2.86 6.00 -1.93
C LEU A 21 2.88 6.83 -3.22
N SER A 22 4.06 7.05 -3.78
CA SER A 22 4.24 7.77 -5.04
C SER A 22 3.55 7.07 -6.21
N GLU A 23 3.69 5.75 -6.31
CA GLU A 23 3.07 4.94 -7.35
C GLU A 23 1.54 5.00 -7.29
N VAL A 24 0.97 4.85 -6.09
CA VAL A 24 -0.50 4.90 -5.92
C VAL A 24 -1.02 6.32 -6.11
N ALA A 25 -0.35 7.35 -5.60
CA ALA A 25 -0.74 8.73 -5.81
C ALA A 25 -0.77 9.07 -7.31
N ALA A 26 0.24 8.68 -8.06
CA ALA A 26 0.31 8.89 -9.50
C ALA A 26 -0.81 8.16 -10.25
N TYR A 27 -1.21 6.98 -9.80
CA TYR A 27 -2.36 6.27 -10.35
C TYR A 27 -3.64 7.12 -10.29
N TYR A 28 -3.81 7.90 -9.24
CA TYR A 28 -4.94 8.82 -9.07
C TYR A 28 -4.67 10.24 -9.62
N GLY A 29 -3.58 10.41 -10.35
CA GLY A 29 -3.27 11.70 -10.99
C GLY A 29 -2.57 12.72 -10.08
N VAL A 30 -2.08 12.30 -8.92
CA VAL A 30 -1.33 13.14 -7.98
C VAL A 30 0.16 12.82 -8.11
N ASP A 31 0.93 13.76 -8.61
CA ASP A 31 2.35 13.56 -8.91
C ASP A 31 3.22 14.10 -7.76
N HIS A 32 3.80 13.16 -7.01
CA HIS A 32 4.79 13.44 -5.97
C HIS A 32 5.92 12.41 -6.06
N SER A 33 7.16 12.88 -6.09
CA SER A 33 8.32 11.98 -6.12
C SER A 33 8.49 11.23 -4.80
N ALA A 34 9.12 10.06 -4.86
CA ALA A 34 9.45 9.31 -3.65
C ALA A 34 10.35 10.11 -2.70
N ASP A 35 11.27 10.92 -3.23
CA ASP A 35 12.13 11.80 -2.41
C ASP A 35 11.31 12.83 -1.63
N SER A 36 10.33 13.45 -2.28
CA SER A 36 9.42 14.39 -1.64
C SER A 36 8.60 13.72 -0.52
N ILE A 37 8.08 12.53 -0.79
CA ILE A 37 7.30 11.75 0.17
C ILE A 37 8.19 11.25 1.32
N ALA A 38 9.44 10.90 1.05
CA ALA A 38 10.38 10.44 2.07
C ALA A 38 10.55 11.47 3.18
N GLY A 39 10.53 12.76 2.86
CA GLY A 39 10.54 13.83 3.86
C GLY A 39 9.36 13.80 4.82
N LEU A 40 8.26 13.13 4.45
CA LEU A 40 7.05 12.99 5.26
C LEU A 40 7.00 11.68 6.04
N THR A 41 7.77 10.67 5.64
CA THR A 41 7.66 9.29 6.16
C THR A 41 8.86 8.84 6.96
N PHE A 42 10.00 9.54 6.87
CA PHE A 42 11.20 9.14 7.58
C PHE A 42 11.22 9.66 9.01
N THR A 43 11.36 8.73 9.96
CA THR A 43 11.73 9.07 11.33
C THR A 43 13.25 9.01 11.43
N PRO A 44 13.91 10.08 11.93
CA PRO A 44 15.37 10.07 12.12
C PRO A 44 15.81 8.87 12.95
N GLY A 45 16.80 8.13 12.45
CA GLY A 45 17.37 6.96 13.13
C GLY A 45 16.67 5.64 12.82
N LEU A 46 15.56 5.63 12.09
CA LEU A 46 14.94 4.40 11.60
C LEU A 46 15.27 4.20 10.12
N GLN A 47 15.57 2.95 9.77
CA GLN A 47 15.76 2.55 8.39
C GLN A 47 14.39 2.10 7.83
N GLY A 48 13.72 3.02 7.14
CA GLY A 48 12.41 2.76 6.55
C GLY A 48 11.29 3.62 7.13
N SER A 49 10.06 3.33 6.74
CA SER A 49 8.87 4.11 7.11
C SER A 49 7.92 3.25 7.96
N PRO A 50 7.61 3.67 9.20
CA PRO A 50 6.58 3.00 10.00
C PRO A 50 5.20 3.08 9.35
N GLN A 51 4.34 2.10 9.62
CA GLN A 51 2.97 2.06 9.11
C GLN A 51 2.18 3.34 9.46
N ILE A 52 2.33 3.84 10.67
CA ILE A 52 1.64 5.08 11.11
C ILE A 52 2.05 6.29 10.26
N GLU A 53 3.31 6.37 9.86
CA GLU A 53 3.81 7.44 9.01
C GLU A 53 3.37 7.28 7.56
N MET A 54 3.22 6.04 7.09
CA MET A 54 2.64 5.76 5.78
C MET A 54 1.21 6.30 5.67
N ALA A 55 0.38 6.05 6.66
CA ALA A 55 -0.98 6.56 6.71
C ALA A 55 -1.01 8.10 6.82
N ALA A 56 -0.15 8.67 7.66
CA ALA A 56 -0.05 10.12 7.82
C ALA A 56 0.38 10.81 6.51
N ALA A 57 1.36 10.26 5.80
CA ALA A 57 1.80 10.79 4.51
C ALA A 57 0.69 10.70 3.46
N SER A 58 -0.07 9.60 3.43
CA SER A 58 -1.23 9.48 2.54
C SER A 58 -2.22 10.63 2.74
N ARG A 59 -2.51 10.96 4.00
CA ARG A 59 -3.41 12.08 4.33
C ARG A 59 -2.83 13.43 3.92
N GLN A 60 -1.53 13.63 4.10
CA GLN A 60 -0.86 14.87 3.68
C GLN A 60 -0.90 15.04 2.15
N LEU A 61 -0.92 13.94 1.40
CA LEU A 61 -1.12 13.97 -0.05
C LEU A 61 -2.59 14.19 -0.46
N GLY A 62 -3.52 14.25 0.48
CA GLY A 62 -4.92 14.53 0.23
C GLY A 62 -5.81 13.29 0.09
N PHE A 63 -5.31 12.11 0.46
CA PHE A 63 -6.07 10.86 0.37
C PHE A 63 -6.68 10.45 1.70
N VAL A 64 -7.80 9.74 1.63
CA VAL A 64 -8.30 8.94 2.74
C VAL A 64 -7.35 7.76 2.92
N ALA A 65 -6.74 7.64 4.07
CA ALA A 65 -5.83 6.54 4.39
C ALA A 65 -6.64 5.42 5.09
N TYR A 66 -7.16 4.50 4.31
CA TYR A 66 -7.92 3.37 4.84
C TYR A 66 -6.96 2.24 5.20
N GLU A 67 -6.83 1.96 6.48
CA GLU A 67 -6.01 0.86 7.01
C GLU A 67 -6.91 -0.21 7.60
N GLN A 68 -6.55 -1.47 7.35
CA GLN A 68 -7.28 -2.60 7.90
C GLN A 68 -6.37 -3.82 8.01
N ARG A 69 -6.67 -4.71 8.97
CA ARG A 69 -6.26 -6.10 8.88
C ARG A 69 -7.17 -6.78 7.86
N GLY A 70 -6.64 -7.12 6.67
CA GLY A 70 -7.42 -7.65 5.58
C GLY A 70 -7.44 -9.18 5.52
N SER A 71 -7.99 -9.66 4.42
CA SER A 71 -7.96 -11.06 4.00
C SER A 71 -7.60 -11.13 2.52
N LEU A 72 -7.13 -12.30 2.08
CA LEU A 72 -6.80 -12.48 0.66
C LEU A 72 -8.03 -12.24 -0.22
N SER A 73 -9.20 -12.73 0.17
CA SER A 73 -10.44 -12.51 -0.56
C SER A 73 -10.77 -11.03 -0.72
N GLN A 74 -10.71 -10.26 0.36
CA GLN A 74 -10.94 -8.81 0.33
C GLN A 74 -9.93 -8.10 -0.56
N LEU A 75 -8.66 -8.47 -0.47
CA LEU A 75 -7.60 -7.88 -1.27
C LEU A 75 -7.88 -8.05 -2.77
N LEU A 76 -8.21 -9.27 -3.20
CA LEU A 76 -8.52 -9.52 -4.62
C LEU A 76 -9.77 -8.76 -5.08
N GLN A 77 -10.78 -8.66 -4.22
CA GLN A 77 -11.99 -7.90 -4.53
C GLN A 77 -11.73 -6.39 -4.68
N LEU A 78 -10.85 -5.83 -3.85
CA LEU A 78 -10.43 -4.42 -3.98
C LEU A 78 -9.72 -4.17 -5.32
N ILE A 79 -8.86 -5.11 -5.74
CA ILE A 79 -8.20 -5.03 -7.05
C ILE A 79 -9.25 -5.08 -8.18
N ASP A 80 -10.28 -5.91 -8.07
CA ASP A 80 -11.36 -5.96 -9.06
C ASP A 80 -12.12 -4.63 -9.15
N GLU A 81 -12.21 -3.88 -8.06
CA GLU A 81 -12.77 -2.52 -8.06
C GLU A 81 -11.76 -1.45 -8.49
N LYS A 82 -10.60 -1.86 -9.00
CA LYS A 82 -9.54 -0.97 -9.49
C LYS A 82 -8.92 -0.10 -8.39
N ILE A 83 -8.84 -0.64 -7.18
CA ILE A 83 -8.20 -0.01 -6.04
C ILE A 83 -6.88 -0.71 -5.79
N PRO A 84 -5.72 -0.11 -6.14
CA PRO A 84 -4.42 -0.67 -5.78
C PRO A 84 -4.23 -0.61 -4.28
N VAL A 85 -3.58 -1.62 -3.72
CA VAL A 85 -3.46 -1.76 -2.26
C VAL A 85 -1.98 -1.87 -1.88
N ILE A 86 -1.57 -1.04 -0.93
CA ILE A 86 -0.23 -1.13 -0.34
C ILE A 86 -0.29 -2.19 0.77
N VAL A 87 0.67 -3.10 0.75
CA VAL A 87 0.82 -4.14 1.75
C VAL A 87 2.22 -4.09 2.35
N LEU A 88 2.35 -4.63 3.55
CA LEU A 88 3.64 -4.86 4.20
C LEU A 88 3.88 -6.36 4.24
N GLN A 89 5.09 -6.77 3.86
CA GLN A 89 5.53 -8.15 3.89
C GLN A 89 6.74 -8.29 4.80
N ASN A 90 6.83 -9.41 5.50
CA ASN A 90 8.09 -9.85 6.09
C ASN A 90 8.66 -10.96 5.22
N ASN A 91 9.66 -10.63 4.43
CA ASN A 91 10.35 -11.55 3.53
C ASN A 91 11.46 -12.35 4.25
N GLY A 92 11.70 -12.05 5.52
CA GLY A 92 12.66 -12.73 6.36
C GLY A 92 12.01 -13.73 7.33
N LEU A 93 12.73 -14.00 8.40
CA LEU A 93 12.30 -14.89 9.49
C LEU A 93 11.66 -14.07 10.61
N SER A 94 10.84 -14.72 11.46
CA SER A 94 10.20 -14.02 12.58
C SER A 94 11.19 -13.39 13.56
N TRP A 95 12.36 -14.01 13.73
CA TRP A 95 13.43 -13.53 14.60
C TRP A 95 14.48 -12.67 13.88
N LEU A 96 14.41 -12.61 12.53
CA LEU A 96 15.23 -11.74 11.69
C LEU A 96 14.33 -11.20 10.56
N PRO A 97 13.45 -10.25 10.85
CA PRO A 97 12.49 -9.76 9.86
C PRO A 97 13.17 -8.92 8.78
N GLN A 98 12.61 -9.02 7.56
CA GLN A 98 12.97 -8.17 6.43
C GLN A 98 11.68 -7.53 5.92
N TRP A 99 11.36 -6.37 6.46
CA TRP A 99 10.14 -5.65 6.14
C TRP A 99 10.21 -4.99 4.77
N HIS A 100 9.15 -5.15 3.99
CA HIS A 100 9.08 -4.63 2.64
C HIS A 100 7.66 -4.20 2.30
N TYR A 101 7.50 -2.96 1.84
CA TYR A 101 6.24 -2.47 1.28
C TYR A 101 6.18 -2.77 -0.21
N ALA A 102 5.01 -3.14 -0.70
CA ALA A 102 4.75 -3.37 -2.11
C ALA A 102 3.34 -2.89 -2.46
N VAL A 103 3.10 -2.60 -3.74
CA VAL A 103 1.77 -2.29 -4.25
C VAL A 103 1.21 -3.51 -4.96
N VAL A 104 0.07 -4.01 -4.47
CA VAL A 104 -0.69 -5.05 -5.16
C VAL A 104 -1.46 -4.40 -6.29
N ILE A 105 -1.22 -4.84 -7.52
CA ILE A 105 -1.81 -4.28 -8.73
C ILE A 105 -2.63 -5.28 -9.52
N GLY A 106 -2.59 -6.56 -9.18
CA GLY A 106 -3.31 -7.57 -9.92
C GLY A 106 -3.16 -8.97 -9.35
N TYR A 107 -3.80 -9.90 -10.03
CA TYR A 107 -3.72 -11.33 -9.72
C TYR A 107 -4.12 -12.16 -10.94
N ASP A 108 -3.71 -13.42 -10.92
CA ASP A 108 -4.03 -14.41 -11.93
C ASP A 108 -4.43 -15.71 -11.22
N LEU A 109 -5.74 -16.01 -11.17
CA LEU A 109 -6.25 -17.19 -10.48
C LEU A 109 -5.91 -18.48 -11.20
N ASP A 110 -5.77 -18.47 -12.53
CA ASP A 110 -5.40 -19.67 -13.30
C ASP A 110 -4.00 -20.12 -12.93
N ARG A 111 -3.09 -19.18 -12.73
CA ARG A 111 -1.72 -19.44 -12.30
C ARG A 111 -1.54 -19.41 -10.78
N ARG A 112 -2.55 -18.99 -10.03
CA ARG A 112 -2.51 -18.82 -8.58
C ARG A 112 -1.38 -17.87 -8.16
N GLU A 113 -1.30 -16.74 -8.84
CA GLU A 113 -0.29 -15.71 -8.60
C GLU A 113 -0.91 -14.39 -8.23
N ILE A 114 -0.21 -13.63 -7.40
CA ILE A 114 -0.47 -12.21 -7.19
C ILE A 114 0.56 -11.38 -7.95
N ILE A 115 0.19 -10.17 -8.35
CA ILE A 115 1.05 -9.31 -9.15
C ILE A 115 1.30 -8.02 -8.36
N LEU A 116 2.57 -7.70 -8.15
CA LEU A 116 3.02 -6.58 -7.31
C LEU A 116 3.98 -5.69 -8.07
N HIS A 117 3.97 -4.39 -7.77
CA HIS A 117 5.16 -3.57 -7.96
C HIS A 117 6.00 -3.67 -6.69
N SER A 118 7.20 -4.21 -6.81
CA SER A 118 8.02 -4.57 -5.65
C SER A 118 9.51 -4.38 -5.93
N GLY A 119 10.17 -3.57 -5.14
CA GLY A 119 11.61 -3.37 -5.23
C GLY A 119 12.04 -2.80 -6.60
N LEU A 120 12.86 -3.56 -7.30
CA LEU A 120 13.32 -3.22 -8.65
C LEU A 120 12.52 -3.92 -9.76
N THR A 121 11.41 -4.58 -9.40
CA THR A 121 10.66 -5.42 -10.34
C THR A 121 9.24 -4.90 -10.52
N ALA A 122 8.94 -4.44 -11.73
CA ALA A 122 7.58 -4.15 -12.16
C ALA A 122 6.81 -5.44 -12.40
N GLU A 123 5.53 -5.44 -12.06
CA GLU A 123 4.62 -6.59 -12.29
C GLU A 123 5.22 -7.92 -11.81
N TYR A 124 5.83 -7.89 -10.63
CA TYR A 124 6.43 -9.07 -10.03
C TYR A 124 5.34 -10.09 -9.66
N ARG A 125 5.47 -11.30 -10.18
CA ARG A 125 4.52 -12.38 -9.97
C ARG A 125 5.00 -13.31 -8.87
N LEU A 126 4.16 -13.51 -7.87
CA LEU A 126 4.48 -14.31 -6.70
C LEU A 126 3.34 -15.31 -6.48
N PRO A 127 3.62 -16.60 -6.16
CA PRO A 127 2.55 -17.53 -5.80
C PRO A 127 1.70 -16.97 -4.66
N LEU A 128 0.38 -17.11 -4.75
CA LEU A 128 -0.56 -16.59 -3.73
C LEU A 128 -0.23 -17.14 -2.33
N ALA A 129 0.13 -18.42 -2.22
CA ALA A 129 0.47 -19.03 -0.94
C ALA A 129 1.73 -18.40 -0.33
N THR A 130 2.75 -18.13 -1.13
CA THR A 130 3.98 -17.48 -0.67
C THR A 130 3.71 -16.04 -0.24
N PHE A 131 2.95 -15.30 -1.03
CA PHE A 131 2.51 -13.95 -0.68
C PHE A 131 1.75 -13.93 0.64
N GLU A 132 0.79 -14.81 0.79
CA GLU A 132 -0.03 -14.86 2.01
C GLU A 132 0.81 -15.12 3.25
N GLN A 133 1.81 -16.00 3.18
CA GLN A 133 2.73 -16.25 4.30
C GLN A 133 3.51 -15.00 4.69
N THR A 134 4.07 -14.27 3.72
CA THR A 134 4.83 -13.05 4.00
C THR A 134 3.93 -11.92 4.53
N TRP A 135 2.73 -11.83 4.02
CA TRP A 135 1.74 -10.85 4.44
C TRP A 135 1.16 -11.17 5.82
N GLN A 136 0.89 -12.44 6.11
CA GLN A 136 0.46 -12.90 7.43
C GLN A 136 1.44 -12.48 8.53
N ARG A 137 2.73 -12.56 8.26
CA ARG A 137 3.78 -12.13 9.20
C ARG A 137 3.72 -10.64 9.49
N ALA A 138 3.10 -9.85 8.63
CA ALA A 138 2.81 -8.43 8.81
C ALA A 138 1.36 -8.21 9.30
N ASN A 139 0.73 -9.23 9.88
CA ASN A 139 -0.63 -9.19 10.43
C ASN A 139 -1.68 -8.79 9.39
N TYR A 140 -1.48 -9.17 8.12
CA TYR A 140 -2.39 -8.86 7.00
C TYR A 140 -2.68 -7.37 6.83
N TRP A 141 -1.74 -6.52 7.23
CA TRP A 141 -1.92 -5.07 7.11
C TRP A 141 -2.07 -4.65 5.66
N LEU A 142 -3.11 -3.86 5.39
CA LEU A 142 -3.31 -3.20 4.11
C LEU A 142 -3.57 -1.71 4.29
N LEU A 143 -3.14 -0.93 3.32
CA LEU A 143 -3.44 0.48 3.20
C LEU A 143 -4.02 0.74 1.81
N ALA A 144 -5.27 1.20 1.76
CA ALA A 144 -5.88 1.73 0.56
C ALA A 144 -5.89 3.25 0.64
N MET A 145 -5.19 3.89 -0.29
CA MET A 145 -5.25 5.34 -0.46
C MET A 145 -6.41 5.64 -1.39
N LEU A 146 -7.41 6.36 -0.89
CA LEU A 146 -8.62 6.64 -1.66
C LEU A 146 -8.78 8.15 -1.86
N PRO A 147 -9.10 8.60 -3.09
CA PRO A 147 -9.58 9.97 -3.26
C PRO A 147 -10.81 10.19 -2.36
N PRO A 148 -11.02 11.42 -1.83
CA PRO A 148 -12.10 11.67 -0.87
C PRO A 148 -13.50 11.33 -1.38
N GLU A 149 -13.70 11.39 -2.71
CA GLU A 149 -14.99 11.05 -3.35
C GLU A 149 -15.17 9.56 -3.63
N ARG A 150 -14.11 8.74 -3.46
CA ARG A 150 -14.14 7.30 -3.74
C ARG A 150 -14.49 6.50 -2.50
N THR A 151 -15.50 5.63 -2.62
CA THR A 151 -15.86 4.67 -1.58
C THR A 151 -16.08 3.29 -2.19
N SER A 152 -16.20 2.27 -1.35
CA SER A 152 -16.50 0.90 -1.74
C SER A 152 -17.30 0.19 -0.65
N ALA A 153 -18.25 -0.66 -1.06
CA ALA A 153 -19.00 -1.51 -0.14
C ALA A 153 -18.13 -2.59 0.52
N LEU A 154 -16.91 -2.82 0.01
CA LEU A 154 -15.95 -3.77 0.59
C LEU A 154 -15.25 -3.24 1.83
N LEU A 155 -15.34 -1.93 2.09
CA LEU A 155 -14.69 -1.29 3.22
C LEU A 155 -15.57 -1.38 4.47
N ASP A 156 -14.96 -1.59 5.63
CA ASP A 156 -15.66 -1.50 6.90
C ASP A 156 -16.15 -0.06 7.11
N PRO A 157 -17.45 0.17 7.29
CA PRO A 157 -17.99 1.54 7.38
C PRO A 157 -17.42 2.33 8.55
N PHE A 158 -17.15 1.70 9.67
CA PHE A 158 -16.58 2.35 10.85
C PHE A 158 -15.15 2.81 10.58
N LEU A 159 -14.32 1.91 10.04
CA LEU A 159 -12.92 2.22 9.71
C LEU A 159 -12.84 3.29 8.61
N TYR A 160 -13.71 3.21 7.61
CA TYR A 160 -13.76 4.20 6.54
C TYR A 160 -14.17 5.58 7.07
N THR A 161 -15.19 5.65 7.90
CA THR A 161 -15.64 6.91 8.52
C THR A 161 -14.51 7.52 9.35
N ARG A 162 -13.83 6.71 10.15
CA ARG A 162 -12.69 7.16 10.95
C ARG A 162 -11.56 7.68 10.07
N ALA A 163 -11.23 6.98 8.99
CA ALA A 163 -10.20 7.43 8.05
C ALA A 163 -10.55 8.77 7.39
N CYS A 164 -11.82 9.01 7.08
CA CYS A 164 -12.31 10.29 6.58
C CYS A 164 -12.17 11.40 7.62
N GLN A 165 -12.51 11.12 8.88
CA GLN A 165 -12.34 12.08 9.98
C GLN A 165 -10.87 12.46 10.17
N ASP A 166 -9.98 11.49 10.14
CA ASP A 166 -8.53 11.71 10.26
C ASP A 166 -8.02 12.61 9.14
N LEU A 167 -8.51 12.43 7.91
CA LEU A 167 -8.16 13.29 6.79
C LEU A 167 -8.66 14.73 7.01
N LEU A 168 -9.89 14.90 7.50
CA LEU A 168 -10.43 16.22 7.80
C LEU A 168 -9.60 16.94 8.85
N GLN A 169 -9.16 16.24 9.90
CA GLN A 169 -8.29 16.81 10.94
C GLN A 169 -6.93 17.21 10.35
N THR A 170 -6.35 16.43 9.46
CA THR A 170 -5.10 16.74 8.78
C THR A 170 -5.21 18.05 8.00
N ARG A 171 -6.34 18.29 7.33
CA ARG A 171 -6.58 19.49 6.53
C ARG A 171 -6.79 20.77 7.38
N GLN A 172 -7.13 20.62 8.65
CA GLN A 172 -7.34 21.74 9.57
C GLN A 172 -6.05 22.22 10.25
N THR A 173 -4.99 21.45 10.16
CA THR A 173 -3.67 21.80 10.69
C THR A 173 -2.78 22.31 9.57
#